data_a46376fad80db9602cfe798db8b5fb18
#
_entry.id   a46376fad80db9602cfe798db8b5fb18
#
_cell.length_a   1.000
_cell.length_b   1.000
_cell.length_c   1.000
_cell.angle_alpha   90.00
_cell.angle_beta   90.00
_cell.angle_gamma   90.00
#
_symmetry.space_group_name_H-M   'P 1'
#
loop_
_entity.id
_entity.type
_entity.pdbx_description
1 polymer ?
#
loop_
_entity_poly.entity_id
_entity_poly.type
_entity_poly.pdbx_seq_one_letter_code
_entity_poly.pdbx_strand_id
1 'polypeptide(L)'
;MRVAQRSMYNSFVSNMNRTLANYMESNIQSSSQKKVNRPSDDPVGMVRVLNYRSAIARNEQYESNTNDAAAWLRSTDSALTQAQVILSSLQEKAEELATGTLTSENRKQASHEIRQLFEQLVNIANTQYGDEHLFAGHKTGTTPYQIGLAVTATNATIDPADPNKDKAPVWEVSGSSDTTVMVRFPTGGELGTDEVEYEYSTDGGETWVTKTLPAGGTELDLDGVTVKVPQEPRVTVEAYDPDKPTARDNGSMLFIREAAYYNGDDNDPEPKVDSYGSSVITSTSAKGNFDKDVRIRLDEDAFANTDGTVKYSYSTDNGITWQTATATTHAGDGKIRLNVPGGYLDVTPGAAGTLAAGQQFVVRPQRANQGLEIAEGEFLTVTNAGKDIFGGLYTPPDGRGPIAAMDGSAKNIFETVSEFLVWAETGVQAGSQEALANLKTASEGLLTSLAAVGGKEQRAELNLNILEGSRFDMEDRMSTIEDVDLTELVTKLAQQQMAYQSVLQSSSMIMQLNLMSFL
;
A
#
# COMPACT_ATOMS: atom_id res chain seq x y z
N MET A 1 -0.06 62.27 64.21
CA MET A 1 -1.36 61.54 63.99
C MET A 1 -1.71 61.34 62.53
N ARG A 2 -1.69 62.38 61.64
CA ARG A 2 -2.07 62.24 60.22
C ARG A 2 -1.27 61.21 59.43
N VAL A 3 0.01 61.04 59.68
CA VAL A 3 0.89 60.06 58.97
C VAL A 3 0.52 58.64 59.38
N ALA A 4 0.23 58.37 60.63
CA ALA A 4 -0.18 57.03 61.11
C ALA A 4 -1.53 56.61 60.55
N GLN A 5 -2.50 57.53 60.44
CA GLN A 5 -3.81 57.26 59.86
C GLN A 5 -3.74 56.95 58.36
N ARG A 6 -2.88 57.66 57.59
CA ARG A 6 -2.68 57.41 56.16
C ARG A 6 -1.99 56.07 55.94
N SER A 7 -1.04 55.69 56.80
CA SER A 7 -0.39 54.37 56.75
C SER A 7 -1.37 53.23 57.04
N MET A 8 -2.23 53.38 58.05
CA MET A 8 -3.29 52.42 58.38
C MET A 8 -4.27 52.24 57.23
N TYR A 9 -4.72 53.35 56.59
CA TYR A 9 -5.62 53.31 55.45
C TYR A 9 -4.99 52.61 54.24
N ASN A 10 -3.74 52.94 53.90
CA ASN A 10 -3.04 52.30 52.81
C ASN A 10 -2.85 50.79 53.04
N SER A 11 -2.48 50.39 54.29
CA SER A 11 -2.37 48.98 54.65
C SER A 11 -3.71 48.23 54.53
N PHE A 12 -4.80 48.91 54.94
CA PHE A 12 -6.14 48.37 54.81
C PHE A 12 -6.57 48.19 53.36
N VAL A 13 -6.38 49.19 52.50
CA VAL A 13 -6.67 49.10 51.05
C VAL A 13 -5.83 48.01 50.40
N SER A 14 -4.59 47.90 50.75
CA SER A 14 -3.70 46.83 50.27
C SER A 14 -4.23 45.43 50.66
N ASN A 15 -4.62 45.25 51.93
CA ASN A 15 -5.22 43.99 52.41
C ASN A 15 -6.54 43.66 51.73
N MET A 16 -7.41 44.67 51.53
CA MET A 16 -8.66 44.51 50.83
C MET A 16 -8.44 44.04 49.39
N ASN A 17 -7.56 44.72 48.66
CA ASN A 17 -7.22 44.36 47.29
C ASN A 17 -6.66 42.93 47.18
N ARG A 18 -5.82 42.54 48.14
CA ARG A 18 -5.26 41.18 48.21
C ARG A 18 -6.35 40.12 48.47
N THR A 19 -7.26 40.38 49.40
CA THR A 19 -8.38 39.49 49.72
C THR A 19 -9.32 39.35 48.53
N LEU A 20 -9.61 40.46 47.84
CA LEU A 20 -10.41 40.46 46.61
C LEU A 20 -9.72 39.68 45.50
N ALA A 21 -8.41 39.86 45.28
CA ALA A 21 -7.64 39.13 44.29
C ALA A 21 -7.67 37.61 44.54
N ASN A 22 -7.45 37.20 45.81
CA ASN A 22 -7.51 35.79 46.19
C ASN A 22 -8.90 35.18 45.98
N TYR A 23 -9.97 35.95 46.31
CA TYR A 23 -11.34 35.52 46.07
C TYR A 23 -11.66 35.37 44.58
N MET A 24 -11.24 36.33 43.75
CA MET A 24 -11.37 36.26 42.29
C MET A 24 -10.60 35.06 41.70
N GLU A 25 -9.39 34.79 42.17
CA GLU A 25 -8.59 33.64 41.74
C GLU A 25 -9.32 32.33 42.06
N SER A 26 -9.79 32.16 43.30
CA SER A 26 -10.53 30.94 43.67
C SER A 26 -11.87 30.81 42.90
N ASN A 27 -12.48 31.93 42.54
CA ASN A 27 -13.68 31.91 41.69
C ASN A 27 -13.37 31.49 40.25
N ILE A 28 -12.22 31.91 39.70
CA ILE A 28 -11.73 31.42 38.38
C ILE A 28 -11.45 29.93 38.45
N GLN A 29 -10.76 29.45 39.49
CA GLN A 29 -10.51 28.04 39.71
C GLN A 29 -11.79 27.22 39.84
N SER A 30 -12.83 27.78 40.52
CA SER A 30 -14.12 27.13 40.66
C SER A 30 -14.88 27.07 39.32
N SER A 31 -14.79 28.11 38.51
CA SER A 31 -15.43 28.16 37.20
C SER A 31 -14.75 27.25 36.16
N SER A 32 -13.44 27.17 36.19
CA SER A 32 -12.63 26.34 35.27
C SER A 32 -12.44 24.90 35.74
N GLN A 33 -12.63 24.62 37.03
CA GLN A 33 -12.28 23.38 37.73
C GLN A 33 -10.78 23.05 37.67
N LYS A 34 -9.95 24.05 37.29
CA LYS A 34 -8.51 23.90 37.11
C LYS A 34 -7.73 24.70 38.13
N LYS A 35 -6.70 24.10 38.71
CA LYS A 35 -5.74 24.73 39.62
C LYS A 35 -4.84 25.68 38.85
N VAL A 36 -4.37 25.25 37.66
CA VAL A 36 -3.48 26.01 36.79
C VAL A 36 -4.25 26.56 35.61
N ASN A 37 -4.61 27.85 35.65
CA ASN A 37 -5.33 28.51 34.57
C ASN A 37 -4.43 29.36 33.68
N ARG A 38 -3.33 29.86 34.23
CA ARG A 38 -2.40 30.76 33.53
C ARG A 38 -0.98 30.28 33.75
N PRO A 39 -0.07 30.57 32.79
CA PRO A 39 1.38 30.24 32.99
C PRO A 39 2.00 30.88 34.20
N SER A 40 1.42 31.98 34.72
CA SER A 40 1.87 32.66 35.93
C SER A 40 1.53 31.91 37.23
N ASP A 41 0.53 31.02 37.20
CA ASP A 41 0.04 30.34 38.42
C ASP A 41 1.03 29.21 38.82
N ASP A 42 1.48 28.41 37.85
CA ASP A 42 2.55 27.43 37.98
C ASP A 42 3.27 27.27 36.62
N PRO A 43 4.41 27.97 36.41
CA PRO A 43 5.14 27.88 35.13
C PRO A 43 5.68 26.48 34.83
N VAL A 44 6.09 25.72 35.84
CA VAL A 44 6.64 24.37 35.68
C VAL A 44 5.51 23.35 35.37
N GLY A 45 4.42 23.44 36.13
CA GLY A 45 3.22 22.64 35.91
C GLY A 45 2.64 22.90 34.55
N MET A 46 2.53 24.16 34.12
CA MET A 46 1.98 24.52 32.79
C MET A 46 2.81 23.94 31.65
N VAL A 47 4.14 23.96 31.70
CA VAL A 47 4.99 23.30 30.67
C VAL A 47 4.70 21.80 30.61
N ARG A 48 4.54 21.12 31.75
CA ARG A 48 4.19 19.70 31.78
C ARG A 48 2.80 19.42 31.19
N VAL A 49 1.80 20.24 31.55
CA VAL A 49 0.44 20.15 30.99
C VAL A 49 0.45 20.33 29.48
N LEU A 50 1.17 21.32 28.95
CA LEU A 50 1.30 21.52 27.50
C LEU A 50 1.98 20.33 26.80
N ASN A 51 3.00 19.73 27.42
CA ASN A 51 3.65 18.53 26.88
C ASN A 51 2.67 17.34 26.87
N TYR A 52 1.91 17.13 27.95
CA TYR A 52 0.89 16.06 27.98
C TYR A 52 -0.20 16.30 26.95
N ARG A 53 -0.73 17.52 26.81
CA ARG A 53 -1.73 17.84 25.78
C ARG A 53 -1.21 17.57 24.36
N SER A 54 0.04 17.95 24.09
CA SER A 54 0.68 17.65 22.81
C SER A 54 0.86 16.13 22.57
N ALA A 55 1.20 15.38 23.62
CA ALA A 55 1.34 13.94 23.55
C ALA A 55 -0.03 13.25 23.36
N ILE A 56 -1.06 13.70 24.08
CA ILE A 56 -2.45 13.21 23.92
C ILE A 56 -2.93 13.46 22.50
N ALA A 57 -2.76 14.67 21.96
CA ALA A 57 -3.19 14.98 20.59
C ALA A 57 -2.49 14.10 19.53
N ARG A 58 -1.19 13.79 19.71
CA ARG A 58 -0.50 12.84 18.83
C ARG A 58 -1.06 11.42 18.98
N ASN A 59 -1.34 11.01 20.21
CA ASN A 59 -1.89 9.70 20.51
C ASN A 59 -3.29 9.52 19.89
N GLU A 60 -4.14 10.54 19.98
CA GLU A 60 -5.47 10.59 19.32
C GLU A 60 -5.35 10.46 17.80
N GLN A 61 -4.32 11.09 17.18
CA GLN A 61 -4.07 10.93 15.75
C GLN A 61 -3.66 9.50 15.40
N TYR A 62 -2.78 8.87 16.19
CA TYR A 62 -2.40 7.47 15.99
C TYR A 62 -3.58 6.52 16.21
N GLU A 63 -4.43 6.80 17.20
CA GLU A 63 -5.67 6.05 17.44
C GLU A 63 -6.62 6.14 16.23
N SER A 64 -6.81 7.33 15.66
CA SER A 64 -7.60 7.53 14.43
C SER A 64 -7.01 6.75 13.25
N ASN A 65 -5.70 6.89 13.00
CA ASN A 65 -5.01 6.17 11.92
C ASN A 65 -5.12 4.65 12.09
N THR A 66 -5.01 4.17 13.33
CA THR A 66 -5.09 2.73 13.62
C THR A 66 -6.52 2.20 13.43
N ASN A 67 -7.53 2.99 13.79
CA ASN A 67 -8.94 2.65 13.53
C ASN A 67 -9.22 2.57 12.03
N ASP A 68 -8.73 3.53 11.24
CA ASP A 68 -8.87 3.53 9.78
C ASP A 68 -8.16 2.31 9.17
N ALA A 69 -6.94 2.01 9.63
CA ALA A 69 -6.20 0.82 9.22
C ALA A 69 -6.95 -0.48 9.56
N ALA A 70 -7.50 -0.60 10.76
CA ALA A 70 -8.27 -1.77 11.18
C ALA A 70 -9.54 -1.96 10.34
N ALA A 71 -10.25 -0.87 10.03
CA ALA A 71 -11.44 -0.91 9.19
C ALA A 71 -11.12 -1.35 7.75
N TRP A 72 -10.03 -0.86 7.19
CA TRP A 72 -9.53 -1.27 5.88
C TRP A 72 -9.17 -2.77 5.85
N LEU A 73 -8.41 -3.23 6.85
CA LEU A 73 -7.97 -4.62 6.95
C LEU A 73 -9.16 -5.59 7.13
N ARG A 74 -10.17 -5.23 7.93
CA ARG A 74 -11.42 -6.01 8.07
C ARG A 74 -12.17 -6.13 6.75
N SER A 75 -12.22 -5.05 5.95
CA SER A 75 -12.84 -5.09 4.63
C SER A 75 -12.06 -6.00 3.69
N THR A 76 -10.73 -5.97 3.77
CA THR A 76 -9.84 -6.86 3.01
C THR A 76 -10.04 -8.32 3.43
N ASP A 77 -10.06 -8.61 4.73
CA ASP A 77 -10.31 -9.95 5.28
C ASP A 77 -11.65 -10.52 4.81
N SER A 78 -12.71 -9.70 4.87
CA SER A 78 -14.04 -10.08 4.38
C SER A 78 -14.03 -10.41 2.88
N ALA A 79 -13.36 -9.61 2.05
CA ALA A 79 -13.24 -9.86 0.61
C ALA A 79 -12.46 -11.15 0.31
N LEU A 80 -11.34 -11.39 1.00
CA LEU A 80 -10.55 -12.60 0.84
C LEU A 80 -11.30 -13.85 1.32
N THR A 81 -12.07 -13.74 2.40
CA THR A 81 -12.94 -14.82 2.89
C THR A 81 -14.02 -15.17 1.87
N GLN A 82 -14.65 -14.18 1.22
CA GLN A 82 -15.61 -14.42 0.14
C GLN A 82 -14.94 -15.08 -1.08
N ALA A 83 -13.74 -14.64 -1.46
CA ALA A 83 -12.97 -15.27 -2.53
C ALA A 83 -12.65 -16.75 -2.20
N GLN A 84 -12.32 -17.06 -0.95
CA GLN A 84 -12.10 -18.44 -0.50
C GLN A 84 -13.34 -19.31 -0.64
N VAL A 85 -14.53 -18.78 -0.37
CA VAL A 85 -15.81 -19.51 -0.58
C VAL A 85 -16.01 -19.82 -2.05
N ILE A 86 -15.75 -18.86 -2.95
CA ILE A 86 -15.84 -19.09 -4.41
C ILE A 86 -14.83 -20.14 -4.87
N LEU A 87 -13.59 -20.09 -4.39
CA LEU A 87 -12.58 -21.11 -4.71
C LEU A 87 -13.02 -22.50 -4.25
N SER A 88 -13.65 -22.60 -3.08
CA SER A 88 -14.21 -23.90 -2.61
C SER A 88 -15.31 -24.41 -3.52
N SER A 89 -16.21 -23.54 -4.00
CA SER A 89 -17.26 -23.91 -4.98
C SER A 89 -16.64 -24.33 -6.33
N LEU A 90 -15.57 -23.64 -6.78
CA LEU A 90 -14.84 -24.03 -7.99
C LEU A 90 -14.15 -25.40 -7.83
N GLN A 91 -13.59 -25.70 -6.64
CA GLN A 91 -13.02 -27.02 -6.35
C GLN A 91 -14.07 -28.11 -6.37
N GLU A 92 -15.25 -27.88 -5.79
CA GLU A 92 -16.39 -28.82 -5.86
C GLU A 92 -16.79 -29.10 -7.32
N LYS A 93 -16.86 -28.06 -8.15
CA LYS A 93 -17.12 -28.20 -9.58
C LYS A 93 -16.01 -28.95 -10.31
N ALA A 94 -14.75 -28.68 -9.99
CA ALA A 94 -13.61 -29.39 -10.56
C ALA A 94 -13.63 -30.88 -10.18
N GLU A 95 -13.98 -31.23 -8.93
CA GLU A 95 -14.17 -32.60 -8.50
C GLU A 95 -15.30 -33.29 -9.28
N GLU A 96 -16.45 -32.62 -9.46
CA GLU A 96 -17.57 -33.11 -10.24
C GLU A 96 -17.16 -33.40 -11.70
N LEU A 97 -16.49 -32.43 -12.37
CA LEU A 97 -16.07 -32.53 -13.77
C LEU A 97 -14.90 -33.49 -14.00
N ALA A 98 -14.07 -33.74 -12.97
CA ALA A 98 -12.97 -34.70 -13.02
C ALA A 98 -13.47 -36.15 -13.03
N THR A 99 -14.73 -36.42 -12.64
CA THR A 99 -15.29 -37.78 -12.66
C THR A 99 -15.56 -38.24 -14.10
N GLY A 100 -15.33 -39.53 -14.38
CA GLY A 100 -15.58 -40.13 -15.69
C GLY A 100 -17.07 -40.34 -16.03
N THR A 101 -18.01 -39.93 -15.16
CA THR A 101 -19.43 -40.18 -15.29
C THR A 101 -20.19 -39.15 -16.11
N LEU A 102 -19.62 -37.95 -16.27
CA LEU A 102 -20.24 -36.84 -16.98
C LEU A 102 -19.95 -36.89 -18.49
N THR A 103 -20.97 -36.58 -19.29
CA THR A 103 -20.81 -36.39 -20.74
C THR A 103 -20.12 -35.06 -21.07
N SER A 104 -19.55 -34.95 -22.28
CA SER A 104 -18.95 -33.66 -22.73
C SER A 104 -19.96 -32.53 -22.67
N GLU A 105 -21.22 -32.77 -23.04
CA GLU A 105 -22.28 -31.77 -22.98
C GLU A 105 -22.59 -31.28 -21.56
N ASN A 106 -22.63 -32.18 -20.57
CA ASN A 106 -22.82 -31.77 -19.18
C ASN A 106 -21.64 -30.95 -18.65
N ARG A 107 -20.39 -31.20 -19.11
CA ARG A 107 -19.23 -30.39 -18.78
C ARG A 107 -19.35 -28.99 -19.41
N LYS A 108 -19.77 -28.88 -20.66
CA LYS A 108 -20.04 -27.59 -21.32
C LYS A 108 -21.12 -26.78 -20.59
N GLN A 109 -22.19 -27.42 -20.09
CA GLN A 109 -23.21 -26.72 -19.30
C GLN A 109 -22.65 -26.19 -17.95
N ALA A 110 -21.77 -26.94 -17.31
CA ALA A 110 -21.13 -26.50 -16.08
C ALA A 110 -20.17 -25.29 -16.30
N SER A 111 -19.65 -25.09 -17.51
CA SER A 111 -18.78 -23.94 -17.80
C SER A 111 -19.48 -22.60 -17.58
N HIS A 112 -20.78 -22.50 -17.78
CA HIS A 112 -21.54 -21.27 -17.50
C HIS A 112 -21.52 -20.90 -16.02
N GLU A 113 -21.57 -21.90 -15.12
CA GLU A 113 -21.46 -21.66 -13.69
C GLU A 113 -20.04 -21.25 -13.30
N ILE A 114 -19.03 -21.89 -13.88
CA ILE A 114 -17.62 -21.54 -13.66
C ILE A 114 -17.35 -20.11 -14.11
N ARG A 115 -17.90 -19.69 -15.25
CA ARG A 115 -17.78 -18.31 -15.76
C ARG A 115 -18.39 -17.30 -14.79
N GLN A 116 -19.59 -17.57 -14.27
CA GLN A 116 -20.22 -16.71 -13.27
C GLN A 116 -19.39 -16.61 -11.97
N LEU A 117 -18.79 -17.71 -11.54
CA LEU A 117 -17.89 -17.72 -10.38
C LEU A 117 -16.59 -16.93 -10.66
N PHE A 118 -16.07 -16.99 -11.89
CA PHE A 118 -14.93 -16.17 -12.31
C PHE A 118 -15.26 -14.67 -12.27
N GLU A 119 -16.41 -14.26 -12.84
CA GLU A 119 -16.88 -12.87 -12.81
C GLU A 119 -17.09 -12.38 -11.37
N GLN A 120 -17.66 -13.22 -10.50
CA GLN A 120 -17.83 -12.90 -9.08
C GLN A 120 -16.46 -12.72 -8.39
N LEU A 121 -15.48 -13.55 -8.71
CA LEU A 121 -14.14 -13.44 -8.15
C LEU A 121 -13.45 -12.13 -8.59
N VAL A 122 -13.62 -11.72 -9.86
CA VAL A 122 -13.15 -10.42 -10.36
C VAL A 122 -13.85 -9.26 -9.65
N ASN A 123 -15.16 -9.38 -9.40
CA ASN A 123 -15.92 -8.36 -8.66
C ASN A 123 -15.41 -8.24 -7.21
N ILE A 124 -15.09 -9.36 -6.56
CA ILE A 124 -14.49 -9.34 -5.21
C ILE A 124 -13.09 -8.68 -5.23
N ALA A 125 -12.27 -8.99 -6.22
CA ALA A 125 -10.97 -8.35 -6.40
C ALA A 125 -11.08 -6.84 -6.70
N ASN A 126 -12.24 -6.36 -7.12
CA ASN A 126 -12.56 -4.95 -7.34
C ASN A 126 -13.29 -4.28 -6.17
N THR A 127 -13.40 -4.95 -5.02
CA THR A 127 -14.08 -4.41 -3.83
C THR A 127 -13.45 -3.08 -3.38
N GLN A 128 -14.32 -2.16 -2.95
CA GLN A 128 -13.95 -0.83 -2.46
C GLN A 128 -14.24 -0.71 -0.96
N TYR A 129 -13.45 0.13 -0.31
CA TYR A 129 -13.72 0.68 1.02
C TYR A 129 -13.81 2.21 0.90
N GLY A 130 -15.00 2.77 1.12
CA GLY A 130 -15.26 4.16 0.73
C GLY A 130 -15.17 4.33 -0.80
N ASP A 131 -14.34 5.26 -1.25
CA ASP A 131 -14.09 5.53 -2.68
C ASP A 131 -12.78 4.91 -3.19
N GLU A 132 -12.15 4.02 -2.41
CA GLU A 132 -10.84 3.45 -2.70
C GLU A 132 -10.90 1.94 -2.84
N HIS A 133 -10.20 1.39 -3.86
CA HIS A 133 -10.10 -0.04 -4.10
C HIS A 133 -9.07 -0.71 -3.19
N LEU A 134 -9.44 -1.84 -2.58
CA LEU A 134 -8.63 -2.57 -1.60
C LEU A 134 -7.37 -3.19 -2.20
N PHE A 135 -7.42 -3.62 -3.46
CA PHE A 135 -6.39 -4.42 -4.12
C PHE A 135 -5.68 -3.70 -5.28
N ALA A 136 -5.87 -2.39 -5.41
CA ALA A 136 -5.27 -1.59 -6.47
C ALA A 136 -3.81 -1.16 -6.19
N GLY A 137 -3.22 -1.57 -5.07
CA GLY A 137 -1.89 -1.10 -4.65
C GLY A 137 -1.91 0.42 -4.40
N HIS A 138 -1.08 1.17 -5.13
CA HIS A 138 -0.99 2.62 -5.01
C HIS A 138 -2.11 3.38 -5.75
N LYS A 139 -2.71 2.78 -6.78
CA LYS A 139 -3.76 3.40 -7.60
C LYS A 139 -5.16 3.13 -7.05
N THR A 140 -5.38 3.43 -5.76
CA THR A 140 -6.64 3.12 -5.06
C THR A 140 -7.90 3.69 -5.70
N GLY A 141 -7.78 4.79 -6.45
CA GLY A 141 -8.89 5.41 -7.19
C GLY A 141 -9.24 4.76 -8.53
N THR A 142 -8.58 3.69 -8.95
CA THR A 142 -8.81 3.01 -10.23
C THR A 142 -9.16 1.54 -10.00
N THR A 143 -10.07 1.01 -10.82
CA THR A 143 -10.48 -0.41 -10.77
C THR A 143 -9.27 -1.31 -11.02
N PRO A 144 -8.89 -2.18 -10.06
CA PRO A 144 -7.68 -2.99 -10.17
C PRO A 144 -7.77 -4.08 -11.24
N TYR A 145 -8.94 -4.65 -11.51
CA TYR A 145 -9.09 -5.73 -12.48
C TYR A 145 -10.11 -5.42 -13.56
N GLN A 146 -9.77 -5.80 -14.78
CA GLN A 146 -10.64 -5.73 -15.95
C GLN A 146 -10.64 -7.08 -16.65
N ILE A 147 -11.80 -7.55 -17.06
CA ILE A 147 -11.93 -8.77 -17.88
C ILE A 147 -11.58 -8.43 -19.32
N GLY A 148 -10.76 -9.24 -19.94
CA GLY A 148 -10.37 -9.18 -21.34
C GLY A 148 -10.12 -10.59 -21.89
N LEU A 149 -9.58 -10.69 -23.10
CA LEU A 149 -9.21 -11.97 -23.71
C LEU A 149 -7.70 -12.18 -23.67
N ALA A 150 -7.28 -13.42 -23.41
CA ALA A 150 -5.87 -13.84 -23.43
C ALA A 150 -5.70 -15.15 -24.20
N VAL A 151 -4.46 -15.45 -24.56
CA VAL A 151 -4.09 -16.69 -25.26
C VAL A 151 -3.33 -17.60 -24.30
N THR A 152 -3.78 -18.85 -24.21
CA THR A 152 -2.98 -19.96 -23.69
C THR A 152 -2.53 -20.81 -24.87
N ALA A 153 -1.21 -20.94 -25.05
CA ALA A 153 -0.62 -21.78 -26.09
C ALA A 153 -0.13 -23.09 -25.47
N THR A 154 -0.48 -24.22 -26.08
CA THR A 154 0.02 -25.54 -25.70
C THR A 154 0.89 -26.11 -26.82
N ASN A 155 1.95 -26.85 -26.47
CA ASN A 155 2.89 -27.48 -27.42
C ASN A 155 3.50 -26.51 -28.44
N ALA A 156 3.54 -25.22 -28.13
CA ALA A 156 4.23 -24.22 -28.93
C ALA A 156 5.65 -24.03 -28.38
N THR A 157 6.63 -23.95 -29.27
CA THR A 157 8.05 -23.88 -28.90
C THR A 157 8.65 -22.55 -29.36
N ILE A 158 9.73 -22.14 -28.68
CA ILE A 158 10.53 -20.99 -29.09
C ILE A 158 11.86 -21.54 -29.63
N ASP A 159 12.35 -20.95 -30.73
CA ASP A 159 13.65 -21.35 -31.29
C ASP A 159 14.74 -21.16 -30.21
N PRO A 160 15.48 -22.22 -29.86
CA PRO A 160 16.60 -22.11 -28.92
C PRO A 160 17.69 -21.11 -29.36
N ALA A 161 17.76 -20.78 -30.64
CA ALA A 161 18.69 -19.80 -31.20
C ALA A 161 18.18 -18.35 -31.14
N ASP A 162 16.90 -18.12 -30.80
CA ASP A 162 16.35 -16.76 -30.66
C ASP A 162 17.06 -16.02 -29.49
N PRO A 163 17.60 -14.81 -29.73
CA PRO A 163 18.22 -14.01 -28.70
C PRO A 163 17.25 -13.62 -27.56
N ASN A 164 15.95 -13.68 -27.80
CA ASN A 164 14.88 -13.37 -26.85
C ASN A 164 14.22 -14.62 -26.23
N LYS A 165 14.77 -15.82 -26.45
CA LYS A 165 14.20 -17.10 -25.99
C LYS A 165 13.85 -17.19 -24.50
N ASP A 166 14.55 -16.40 -23.67
CA ASP A 166 14.32 -16.35 -22.22
C ASP A 166 13.15 -15.41 -21.83
N LYS A 167 12.53 -14.75 -22.82
CA LYS A 167 11.34 -13.92 -22.62
C LYS A 167 10.10 -14.73 -22.91
N ALA A 168 9.03 -14.51 -22.13
CA ALA A 168 7.72 -15.07 -22.46
C ALA A 168 7.19 -14.46 -23.77
N PRO A 169 6.63 -15.25 -24.70
CA PRO A 169 5.97 -14.71 -25.89
C PRO A 169 4.74 -13.93 -25.51
N VAL A 170 4.60 -12.75 -26.08
CA VAL A 170 3.47 -11.84 -25.79
C VAL A 170 2.43 -11.96 -26.89
N TRP A 171 1.23 -12.38 -26.50
CA TRP A 171 0.06 -12.43 -27.33
C TRP A 171 -0.83 -11.22 -27.06
N GLU A 172 -1.14 -10.46 -28.08
CA GLU A 172 -2.14 -9.40 -27.97
C GLU A 172 -3.44 -9.87 -28.60
N VAL A 173 -4.54 -9.77 -27.85
CA VAL A 173 -5.87 -10.17 -28.33
C VAL A 173 -6.76 -8.94 -28.36
N SER A 174 -7.49 -8.78 -29.45
CA SER A 174 -8.54 -7.76 -29.61
C SER A 174 -9.83 -8.39 -30.10
N GLY A 175 -10.97 -7.79 -29.72
CA GLY A 175 -12.30 -8.32 -30.01
C GLY A 175 -13.00 -8.83 -28.76
N SER A 176 -14.06 -9.57 -28.92
CA SER A 176 -14.84 -10.20 -27.86
C SER A 176 -15.37 -11.57 -28.30
N SER A 177 -15.44 -12.50 -27.37
CA SER A 177 -16.04 -13.81 -27.55
C SER A 177 -16.73 -14.25 -26.27
N ASP A 178 -17.92 -14.82 -26.38
CA ASP A 178 -18.68 -15.34 -25.22
C ASP A 178 -18.26 -16.77 -24.85
N THR A 179 -17.39 -17.40 -25.66
CA THR A 179 -16.87 -18.75 -25.45
C THR A 179 -15.38 -18.79 -25.75
N THR A 180 -14.68 -19.81 -25.25
CA THR A 180 -13.27 -20.04 -25.60
C THR A 180 -13.15 -20.35 -27.10
N VAL A 181 -12.32 -19.59 -27.83
CA VAL A 181 -11.99 -19.86 -29.22
C VAL A 181 -10.77 -20.77 -29.27
N MET A 182 -10.90 -21.91 -29.92
CA MET A 182 -9.82 -22.88 -30.10
C MET A 182 -9.18 -22.68 -31.47
N VAL A 183 -7.85 -22.73 -31.53
CA VAL A 183 -7.08 -22.70 -32.78
C VAL A 183 -6.13 -23.90 -32.82
N ARG A 184 -6.12 -24.63 -33.92
CA ARG A 184 -5.15 -25.70 -34.19
C ARG A 184 -4.49 -25.45 -35.54
N PHE A 185 -3.36 -26.08 -35.75
CA PHE A 185 -2.54 -25.86 -36.94
C PHE A 185 -2.40 -27.15 -37.76
N PRO A 186 -3.11 -27.30 -38.87
CA PRO A 186 -2.93 -28.44 -39.81
C PRO A 186 -1.49 -28.50 -40.36
N THR A 187 -0.83 -27.34 -40.49
CA THR A 187 0.58 -27.26 -40.90
C THR A 187 1.40 -26.60 -39.80
N GLY A 188 2.56 -27.17 -39.48
CA GLY A 188 3.50 -26.54 -38.57
C GLY A 188 4.33 -25.46 -39.25
N GLY A 189 4.95 -24.57 -38.43
CA GLY A 189 5.83 -23.53 -38.93
C GLY A 189 6.08 -22.43 -37.89
N GLU A 190 6.97 -21.49 -38.20
CA GLU A 190 7.24 -20.32 -37.38
C GLU A 190 6.22 -19.22 -37.68
N LEU A 191 5.40 -18.88 -36.69
CA LEU A 191 4.38 -17.83 -36.83
C LEU A 191 5.04 -16.46 -37.09
N GLY A 192 4.51 -15.76 -38.08
CA GLY A 192 5.06 -14.47 -38.50
C GLY A 192 6.21 -14.56 -39.51
N THR A 193 6.68 -15.76 -39.86
CA THR A 193 7.72 -16.00 -40.87
C THR A 193 7.18 -16.88 -41.99
N ASP A 194 6.69 -18.04 -41.62
CA ASP A 194 6.18 -19.03 -42.57
C ASP A 194 4.73 -18.80 -42.95
N GLU A 195 4.31 -19.40 -44.07
CA GLU A 195 2.88 -19.55 -44.39
C GLU A 195 2.35 -20.73 -43.58
N VAL A 196 1.38 -20.45 -42.68
CA VAL A 196 0.83 -21.46 -41.77
C VAL A 196 -0.71 -21.53 -41.95
N GLU A 197 -1.19 -22.73 -42.22
CA GLU A 197 -2.63 -23.00 -42.22
C GLU A 197 -3.11 -23.22 -40.79
N TYR A 198 -4.24 -22.58 -40.43
CA TYR A 198 -4.85 -22.74 -39.12
C TYR A 198 -6.36 -22.97 -39.25
N GLU A 199 -6.87 -23.70 -38.27
CA GLU A 199 -8.32 -23.95 -38.14
C GLU A 199 -8.75 -23.42 -36.76
N TYR A 200 -9.90 -22.73 -36.73
CA TYR A 200 -10.46 -22.27 -35.48
C TYR A 200 -11.87 -22.75 -35.25
N SER A 201 -12.25 -22.87 -33.98
CA SER A 201 -13.57 -23.28 -33.52
C SER A 201 -14.05 -22.36 -32.41
N THR A 202 -15.33 -21.96 -32.47
CA THR A 202 -16.01 -21.15 -31.44
C THR A 202 -17.05 -21.96 -30.65
N ASP A 203 -17.23 -23.25 -30.97
CA ASP A 203 -18.24 -24.15 -30.39
C ASP A 203 -17.65 -25.31 -29.58
N GLY A 204 -16.37 -25.14 -29.11
CA GLY A 204 -15.68 -26.15 -28.32
C GLY A 204 -15.15 -27.32 -29.15
N GLY A 205 -14.85 -27.11 -30.43
CA GLY A 205 -14.22 -28.09 -31.31
C GLY A 205 -15.20 -28.93 -32.11
N GLU A 206 -16.50 -28.59 -32.17
CA GLU A 206 -17.50 -29.32 -32.95
C GLU A 206 -17.39 -28.98 -34.44
N THR A 207 -17.24 -27.69 -34.75
CA THR A 207 -17.03 -27.23 -36.14
C THR A 207 -15.72 -26.45 -36.23
N TRP A 208 -15.04 -26.59 -37.39
CA TRP A 208 -13.77 -25.95 -37.65
C TRP A 208 -13.80 -25.15 -38.95
N VAL A 209 -13.28 -23.92 -38.88
CA VAL A 209 -13.15 -23.03 -40.05
C VAL A 209 -11.67 -22.89 -40.38
N THR A 210 -11.26 -23.21 -41.59
CA THR A 210 -9.88 -23.16 -42.07
C THR A 210 -9.55 -21.77 -42.63
N LYS A 211 -8.43 -21.20 -42.22
CA LYS A 211 -7.82 -19.99 -42.77
C LYS A 211 -6.30 -20.18 -42.89
N THR A 212 -5.66 -19.28 -43.60
CA THR A 212 -4.19 -19.28 -43.78
C THR A 212 -3.60 -17.98 -43.29
N LEU A 213 -2.56 -18.10 -42.47
CA LEU A 213 -1.69 -16.98 -42.13
C LEU A 213 -0.62 -16.89 -43.23
N PRO A 214 -0.57 -15.83 -44.03
CA PRO A 214 0.43 -15.70 -45.09
C PRO A 214 1.83 -15.51 -44.47
N ALA A 215 2.86 -15.85 -45.23
CA ALA A 215 4.24 -15.63 -44.81
C ALA A 215 4.47 -14.13 -44.44
N GLY A 216 5.00 -13.89 -43.26
CA GLY A 216 5.16 -12.54 -42.69
C GLY A 216 3.87 -11.96 -42.11
N GLY A 217 2.79 -12.73 -42.04
CA GLY A 217 1.54 -12.31 -41.38
C GLY A 217 1.70 -12.19 -39.87
N THR A 218 1.12 -11.16 -39.29
CA THR A 218 1.25 -10.84 -37.87
C THR A 218 -0.03 -11.03 -37.07
N GLU A 219 -1.15 -11.36 -37.72
CA GLU A 219 -2.47 -11.44 -37.10
C GLU A 219 -3.24 -12.67 -37.55
N LEU A 220 -3.84 -13.39 -36.61
CA LEU A 220 -4.81 -14.45 -36.85
C LEU A 220 -6.21 -13.85 -36.71
N ASP A 221 -7.00 -13.95 -37.74
CA ASP A 221 -8.41 -13.50 -37.75
C ASP A 221 -9.35 -14.67 -37.44
N LEU A 222 -10.09 -14.60 -36.34
CA LEU A 222 -10.90 -15.67 -35.76
C LEU A 222 -12.40 -15.29 -35.71
N ASP A 223 -12.87 -14.50 -36.68
CA ASP A 223 -14.28 -14.08 -36.80
C ASP A 223 -14.77 -13.30 -35.55
N GLY A 224 -14.29 -12.06 -35.44
CA GLY A 224 -14.64 -11.17 -34.35
C GLY A 224 -13.56 -11.09 -33.24
N VAL A 225 -12.60 -11.99 -33.25
CA VAL A 225 -11.42 -11.96 -32.42
C VAL A 225 -10.18 -11.93 -33.30
N THR A 226 -9.28 -10.99 -33.05
CA THR A 226 -7.99 -10.91 -33.73
C THR A 226 -6.87 -11.15 -32.71
N VAL A 227 -5.98 -12.09 -33.03
CA VAL A 227 -4.82 -12.44 -32.21
C VAL A 227 -3.56 -12.03 -32.95
N LYS A 228 -2.78 -11.12 -32.36
CA LYS A 228 -1.44 -10.80 -32.86
C LYS A 228 -0.45 -11.84 -32.38
N VAL A 229 0.28 -12.40 -33.33
CA VAL A 229 1.32 -13.39 -33.03
C VAL A 229 2.56 -12.72 -32.46
N PRO A 230 3.24 -13.35 -31.48
CA PRO A 230 4.46 -12.83 -30.90
C PRO A 230 5.57 -12.66 -31.95
N GLN A 231 6.24 -11.52 -31.92
CA GLN A 231 7.35 -11.22 -32.83
C GLN A 231 8.71 -11.40 -32.16
N GLU A 232 8.77 -11.23 -30.82
CA GLU A 232 9.99 -11.35 -30.01
C GLU A 232 9.68 -11.91 -28.63
N PRO A 233 9.94 -13.20 -28.32
CA PRO A 233 10.43 -14.26 -29.24
C PRO A 233 9.34 -14.74 -30.18
N ARG A 234 9.74 -15.25 -31.33
CA ARG A 234 8.83 -15.91 -32.27
C ARG A 234 8.45 -17.29 -31.77
N VAL A 235 7.27 -17.72 -32.14
CA VAL A 235 6.69 -18.98 -31.70
C VAL A 235 6.58 -19.93 -32.90
N THR A 236 7.11 -21.12 -32.74
CA THR A 236 6.95 -22.24 -33.68
C THR A 236 5.82 -23.14 -33.23
N VAL A 237 4.89 -23.43 -34.13
CA VAL A 237 3.76 -24.31 -33.91
C VAL A 237 3.98 -25.65 -34.60
N GLU A 238 3.54 -26.73 -33.94
CA GLU A 238 3.57 -28.11 -34.46
C GLU A 238 2.27 -28.45 -35.14
N ALA A 239 2.38 -29.25 -36.21
CA ALA A 239 1.20 -29.68 -36.96
C ALA A 239 0.30 -30.62 -36.15
N TYR A 240 -1.01 -30.41 -36.25
CA TYR A 240 -2.03 -31.30 -35.68
C TYR A 240 -2.12 -32.61 -36.48
N ASP A 241 -2.04 -33.76 -35.78
CA ASP A 241 -2.20 -35.09 -36.39
C ASP A 241 -3.65 -35.58 -36.25
N PRO A 242 -4.43 -35.63 -37.35
CA PRO A 242 -5.83 -36.05 -37.32
C PRO A 242 -6.03 -37.52 -36.91
N ASP A 243 -4.95 -38.33 -36.96
CA ASP A 243 -4.99 -39.76 -36.58
C ASP A 243 -4.89 -39.94 -35.04
N LYS A 244 -4.55 -38.85 -34.29
CA LYS A 244 -4.42 -38.85 -32.84
C LYS A 244 -5.27 -37.77 -32.15
N PRO A 245 -6.55 -37.65 -32.46
CA PRO A 245 -7.36 -36.49 -32.04
C PRO A 245 -7.50 -36.30 -30.52
N THR A 246 -7.27 -37.34 -29.74
CA THR A 246 -7.39 -37.31 -28.27
C THR A 246 -6.06 -37.20 -27.53
N ALA A 247 -4.91 -37.17 -28.26
CA ALA A 247 -3.61 -37.04 -27.63
C ALA A 247 -3.42 -35.58 -27.17
N ARG A 248 -3.04 -35.41 -25.90
CA ARG A 248 -2.82 -34.10 -25.28
C ARG A 248 -1.61 -33.35 -25.88
N ASP A 249 -0.70 -34.08 -26.47
CA ASP A 249 0.53 -33.63 -27.14
C ASP A 249 0.38 -33.59 -28.67
N ASN A 250 -0.85 -33.57 -29.17
CA ASN A 250 -1.14 -33.59 -30.61
C ASN A 250 -1.12 -32.19 -31.22
N GLY A 251 0.04 -31.79 -31.73
CA GLY A 251 0.24 -30.48 -32.33
C GLY A 251 0.08 -29.30 -31.38
N SER A 252 0.33 -28.10 -31.90
CA SER A 252 0.13 -26.89 -31.14
C SER A 252 -1.32 -26.44 -31.15
N MET A 253 -1.82 -25.99 -30.01
CA MET A 253 -3.16 -25.39 -29.90
C MET A 253 -3.09 -24.06 -29.18
N LEU A 254 -3.92 -23.10 -29.63
CA LEU A 254 -4.14 -21.85 -28.93
C LEU A 254 -5.57 -21.85 -28.39
N PHE A 255 -5.73 -21.42 -27.15
CA PHE A 255 -7.02 -21.19 -26.53
C PHE A 255 -7.14 -19.71 -26.21
N ILE A 256 -8.06 -19.03 -26.90
CA ILE A 256 -8.38 -17.64 -26.64
C ILE A 256 -9.54 -17.64 -25.65
N ARG A 257 -9.26 -17.16 -24.44
CA ARG A 257 -10.13 -17.28 -23.28
C ARG A 257 -10.25 -15.98 -22.51
N GLU A 258 -11.26 -15.89 -21.67
CA GLU A 258 -11.36 -14.80 -20.71
C GLU A 258 -10.20 -14.83 -19.72
N ALA A 259 -9.70 -13.65 -19.39
CA ALA A 259 -8.64 -13.45 -18.42
C ALA A 259 -8.85 -12.14 -17.65
N ALA A 260 -8.35 -12.08 -16.43
CA ALA A 260 -8.37 -10.89 -15.61
C ALA A 260 -7.05 -10.12 -15.76
N TYR A 261 -7.13 -8.86 -16.18
CA TYR A 261 -6.01 -7.95 -16.35
C TYR A 261 -5.89 -7.03 -15.13
N TYR A 262 -4.73 -7.05 -14.50
CA TYR A 262 -4.42 -6.18 -13.39
C TYR A 262 -3.93 -4.81 -13.88
N ASN A 263 -4.68 -3.75 -13.56
CA ASN A 263 -4.40 -2.36 -13.91
C ASN A 263 -3.95 -1.51 -12.70
N GLY A 264 -3.83 -2.15 -11.53
CA GLY A 264 -3.31 -1.51 -10.33
C GLY A 264 -1.83 -1.15 -10.44
N ASP A 265 -1.27 -0.62 -9.38
CA ASP A 265 0.15 -0.31 -9.28
C ASP A 265 0.79 -1.14 -8.17
N ASP A 266 1.78 -1.93 -8.54
CA ASP A 266 2.52 -2.83 -7.69
C ASP A 266 4.01 -2.51 -7.65
N ASN A 267 4.43 -1.50 -8.42
CA ASN A 267 5.81 -1.10 -8.50
C ASN A 267 6.08 -0.02 -7.47
N ASP A 268 7.08 -0.26 -6.64
CA ASP A 268 7.63 0.79 -5.81
C ASP A 268 8.18 1.88 -6.75
N PRO A 269 7.71 3.13 -6.66
CA PRO A 269 8.28 4.22 -7.42
C PRO A 269 9.78 4.34 -7.14
N GLU A 270 10.54 4.91 -8.08
CA GLU A 270 11.95 5.20 -7.81
C GLU A 270 12.10 6.02 -6.51
N PRO A 271 13.07 5.67 -5.64
CA PRO A 271 13.26 6.39 -4.40
C PRO A 271 13.47 7.89 -4.65
N LYS A 272 12.76 8.71 -3.90
CA LYS A 272 12.89 10.16 -3.99
C LYS A 272 14.23 10.59 -3.40
N VAL A 273 14.97 11.41 -4.13
CA VAL A 273 16.24 11.95 -3.66
C VAL A 273 16.12 13.46 -3.45
N ASP A 274 16.28 13.88 -2.20
CA ASP A 274 16.41 15.29 -1.86
C ASP A 274 17.89 15.64 -1.69
N SER A 275 18.34 16.77 -2.24
CA SER A 275 19.72 17.23 -2.16
C SER A 275 19.83 18.55 -1.38
N TYR A 276 20.83 18.65 -0.51
CA TYR A 276 21.09 19.81 0.34
C TYR A 276 22.56 20.19 0.25
N GLY A 277 22.84 21.42 -0.14
CA GLY A 277 24.19 21.96 -0.25
C GLY A 277 24.28 23.01 -1.35
N SER A 278 25.51 23.45 -1.68
CA SER A 278 25.78 24.52 -2.63
C SER A 278 26.13 24.05 -4.04
N SER A 279 26.30 22.72 -4.23
CA SER A 279 26.68 22.16 -5.54
C SER A 279 25.52 22.19 -6.52
N VAL A 280 25.79 22.51 -7.77
CA VAL A 280 24.81 22.43 -8.86
C VAL A 280 24.70 20.96 -9.29
N ILE A 281 23.50 20.41 -9.22
CA ILE A 281 23.20 19.03 -9.59
C ILE A 281 22.27 19.03 -10.78
N THR A 282 22.61 18.25 -11.80
CA THR A 282 21.78 18.10 -13.01
C THR A 282 20.69 17.07 -12.80
N SER A 283 21.05 15.92 -12.21
CA SER A 283 20.10 14.86 -11.90
C SER A 283 20.61 13.97 -10.78
N THR A 284 19.67 13.36 -10.06
CA THR A 284 19.90 12.32 -9.07
C THR A 284 18.98 11.14 -9.37
N SER A 285 19.47 9.92 -9.24
CA SER A 285 18.67 8.71 -9.36
C SER A 285 19.17 7.67 -8.35
N ALA A 286 18.28 7.17 -7.51
CA ALA A 286 18.58 6.10 -6.57
C ALA A 286 17.93 4.81 -7.05
N LYS A 287 18.68 3.69 -7.01
CA LYS A 287 18.17 2.37 -7.38
C LYS A 287 18.53 1.34 -6.33
N GLY A 288 17.58 0.48 -6.05
CA GLY A 288 17.69 -0.57 -5.04
C GLY A 288 16.43 -0.68 -4.19
N ASN A 289 16.47 -1.57 -3.21
CA ASN A 289 15.40 -1.78 -2.24
C ASN A 289 15.81 -1.16 -0.90
N PHE A 290 15.33 0.04 -0.65
CA PHE A 290 15.61 0.79 0.58
C PHE A 290 14.49 0.55 1.58
N ASP A 291 14.83 0.05 2.78
CA ASP A 291 13.85 -0.14 3.86
C ASP A 291 13.57 1.12 4.66
N LYS A 292 14.53 2.06 4.68
CA LYS A 292 14.50 3.29 5.47
C LYS A 292 15.13 4.45 4.70
N ASP A 293 14.90 5.68 5.18
CA ASP A 293 15.61 6.85 4.70
C ASP A 293 17.12 6.67 4.88
N VAL A 294 17.87 6.91 3.81
CA VAL A 294 19.34 6.90 3.85
C VAL A 294 19.84 8.31 3.63
N ARG A 295 20.53 8.83 4.65
CA ARG A 295 21.24 10.11 4.56
C ARG A 295 22.67 9.87 4.10
N ILE A 296 23.12 10.63 3.13
CA ILE A 296 24.47 10.55 2.56
C ILE A 296 25.10 11.93 2.63
N ARG A 297 26.37 11.99 3.01
CA ARG A 297 27.15 13.23 3.04
C ARG A 297 28.50 12.99 2.40
N LEU A 298 28.89 13.86 1.47
CA LEU A 298 30.24 13.84 0.93
C LEU A 298 31.24 14.42 1.95
N ASP A 299 32.27 13.66 2.25
CA ASP A 299 33.33 14.08 3.19
C ASP A 299 34.48 14.79 2.47
N GLU A 300 34.60 14.60 1.14
CA GLU A 300 35.58 15.20 0.26
C GLU A 300 34.93 15.72 -1.02
N ASP A 301 35.63 16.61 -1.75
CA ASP A 301 35.19 17.07 -3.07
C ASP A 301 35.18 15.91 -4.07
N ALA A 302 34.11 15.79 -4.84
CA ALA A 302 33.92 14.71 -5.80
C ALA A 302 33.90 15.21 -7.24
N PHE A 303 34.60 14.51 -8.12
CA PHE A 303 34.78 14.87 -9.54
C PHE A 303 34.23 13.75 -10.44
N ALA A 304 33.20 14.03 -11.25
CA ALA A 304 32.53 13.03 -12.07
C ALA A 304 33.30 12.64 -13.35
N ASN A 305 34.25 13.47 -13.80
CA ASN A 305 34.94 13.28 -15.08
C ASN A 305 36.43 12.94 -14.92
N THR A 306 36.84 12.52 -13.74
CA THR A 306 38.21 12.12 -13.43
C THR A 306 38.25 10.78 -12.72
N ASP A 307 39.28 9.98 -13.04
CA ASP A 307 39.57 8.77 -12.29
C ASP A 307 40.01 9.13 -10.87
N GLY A 308 39.36 8.57 -9.88
CA GLY A 308 39.67 8.85 -8.49
C GLY A 308 38.78 8.11 -7.51
N THR A 309 38.97 8.45 -6.25
CA THR A 309 38.15 7.94 -5.15
C THR A 309 37.59 9.09 -4.35
N VAL A 310 36.36 8.95 -3.87
CA VAL A 310 35.64 9.93 -3.07
C VAL A 310 35.18 9.28 -1.78
N LYS A 311 35.48 9.92 -0.65
CA LYS A 311 34.98 9.49 0.66
C LYS A 311 33.63 10.14 0.93
N TYR A 312 32.73 9.35 1.43
CA TYR A 312 31.40 9.78 1.87
C TYR A 312 30.98 9.01 3.13
N SER A 313 30.09 9.61 3.87
CA SER A 313 29.47 8.99 5.03
C SER A 313 27.98 8.83 4.80
N TYR A 314 27.41 7.70 5.25
CA TYR A 314 25.98 7.47 5.21
C TYR A 314 25.41 7.09 6.57
N SER A 315 24.11 7.33 6.75
CA SER A 315 23.35 7.03 7.96
C SER A 315 21.98 6.45 7.57
N THR A 316 21.56 5.39 8.28
CA THR A 316 20.25 4.73 8.14
C THR A 316 19.35 4.94 9.37
N ASP A 317 19.81 5.74 10.34
CA ASP A 317 19.15 6.04 11.62
C ASP A 317 18.90 7.55 11.80
N ASN A 318 18.58 8.21 10.70
CA ASN A 318 18.27 9.64 10.64
C ASN A 318 19.41 10.58 11.06
N GLY A 319 20.68 10.12 10.95
CA GLY A 319 21.87 10.92 11.24
C GLY A 319 22.42 10.74 12.65
N ILE A 320 21.92 9.77 13.42
CA ILE A 320 22.43 9.47 14.78
C ILE A 320 23.80 8.81 14.68
N THR A 321 23.94 7.78 13.81
CA THR A 321 25.23 7.14 13.54
C THR A 321 25.61 7.27 12.08
N TRP A 322 26.91 7.43 11.80
CA TRP A 322 27.44 7.59 10.45
C TRP A 322 28.49 6.52 10.17
N GLN A 323 28.39 5.89 9.00
CA GLN A 323 29.36 4.94 8.49
C GLN A 323 30.06 5.54 7.28
N THR A 324 31.40 5.41 7.22
CA THR A 324 32.20 5.95 6.13
C THR A 324 32.41 4.89 5.04
N ALA A 325 32.28 5.29 3.79
CA ALA A 325 32.50 4.47 2.61
C ALA A 325 33.32 5.25 1.56
N THR A 326 33.78 4.54 0.54
CA THR A 326 34.55 5.13 -0.57
C THR A 326 33.89 4.74 -1.89
N ALA A 327 33.69 5.69 -2.78
CA ALA A 327 33.23 5.49 -4.15
C ALA A 327 34.41 5.69 -5.12
N THR A 328 34.42 4.91 -6.19
CA THR A 328 35.36 5.10 -7.31
C THR A 328 34.66 5.91 -8.40
N THR A 329 35.35 6.92 -8.93
CA THR A 329 34.90 7.70 -10.09
C THR A 329 35.75 7.38 -11.30
N HIS A 330 35.13 7.37 -12.48
CA HIS A 330 35.82 7.08 -13.74
C HIS A 330 35.64 8.23 -14.73
N ALA A 331 36.73 8.56 -15.42
CA ALA A 331 36.68 9.55 -16.49
C ALA A 331 35.75 9.06 -17.62
N GLY A 332 34.73 9.89 -17.93
CA GLY A 332 33.74 9.56 -18.96
C GLY A 332 32.37 9.08 -18.48
N ASP A 333 32.22 8.69 -17.21
CA ASP A 333 30.91 8.29 -16.67
C ASP A 333 29.93 9.45 -16.48
N GLY A 334 30.45 10.67 -16.30
CA GLY A 334 29.66 11.88 -16.10
C GLY A 334 28.82 11.89 -14.81
N LYS A 335 28.95 10.86 -13.97
CA LYS A 335 28.19 10.67 -12.74
C LYS A 335 29.06 10.07 -11.63
N ILE A 336 28.61 10.25 -10.41
CA ILE A 336 29.24 9.70 -9.22
C ILE A 336 28.27 8.71 -8.60
N ARG A 337 28.68 7.43 -8.45
CA ARG A 337 27.89 6.40 -7.83
C ARG A 337 28.29 6.18 -6.38
N LEU A 338 27.34 6.38 -5.47
CA LEU A 338 27.50 6.20 -4.02
C LEU A 338 26.72 4.94 -3.58
N ASN A 339 27.45 3.87 -3.23
CA ASN A 339 26.84 2.64 -2.79
C ASN A 339 26.46 2.75 -1.30
N VAL A 340 25.23 2.43 -0.97
CA VAL A 340 24.68 2.51 0.39
C VAL A 340 23.87 1.26 0.68
N PRO A 341 23.58 0.95 1.97
CA PRO A 341 22.69 -0.18 2.29
C PRO A 341 21.35 -0.06 1.57
N GLY A 342 20.96 -1.14 0.90
CA GLY A 342 19.74 -1.20 0.10
C GLY A 342 19.92 -0.85 -1.38
N GLY A 343 21.06 -0.28 -1.82
CA GLY A 343 21.24 0.07 -3.21
C GLY A 343 22.35 1.08 -3.48
N TYR A 344 22.13 1.98 -4.43
CA TYR A 344 23.08 3.03 -4.77
C TYR A 344 22.38 4.32 -5.20
N LEU A 345 23.09 5.43 -5.03
CA LEU A 345 22.71 6.76 -5.51
C LEU A 345 23.66 7.19 -6.64
N ASP A 346 23.13 7.43 -7.82
CA ASP A 346 23.84 8.06 -8.94
C ASP A 346 23.57 9.58 -8.89
N VAL A 347 24.63 10.39 -8.88
CA VAL A 347 24.56 11.84 -8.89
C VAL A 347 25.29 12.36 -10.11
N THR A 348 24.59 13.14 -10.95
CA THR A 348 25.18 13.85 -12.09
C THR A 348 25.39 15.31 -11.68
N PRO A 349 26.63 15.77 -11.50
CA PRO A 349 26.91 17.16 -11.22
C PRO A 349 26.53 18.07 -12.39
N GLY A 350 26.41 19.38 -12.13
CA GLY A 350 26.24 20.38 -13.16
C GLY A 350 27.45 20.52 -14.07
N ALA A 351 27.45 21.53 -14.94
CA ALA A 351 28.46 21.72 -15.98
C ALA A 351 29.93 21.79 -15.47
N ALA A 352 30.15 22.12 -14.19
CA ALA A 352 31.48 22.10 -13.58
C ALA A 352 32.00 20.67 -13.31
N GLY A 353 31.14 19.65 -13.35
CA GLY A 353 31.50 18.27 -13.09
C GLY A 353 31.93 17.95 -11.66
N THR A 354 31.66 18.84 -10.70
CA THR A 354 32.16 18.77 -9.32
C THR A 354 31.02 18.86 -8.30
N LEU A 355 31.15 18.12 -7.20
CA LEU A 355 30.31 18.24 -5.99
C LEU A 355 31.24 18.60 -4.82
N ALA A 356 30.88 19.60 -4.05
CA ALA A 356 31.66 20.06 -2.90
C ALA A 356 31.52 19.11 -1.70
N ALA A 357 32.57 19.03 -0.88
CA ALA A 357 32.51 18.41 0.42
C ALA A 357 31.38 19.03 1.26
N GLY A 358 30.70 18.21 2.06
CA GLY A 358 29.53 18.63 2.86
C GLY A 358 28.19 18.61 2.10
N GLN A 359 28.18 18.34 0.80
CA GLN A 359 26.93 18.09 0.06
C GLN A 359 26.19 16.88 0.65
N GLN A 360 24.90 17.03 0.90
CA GLN A 360 24.08 15.98 1.51
C GLN A 360 22.96 15.55 0.56
N PHE A 361 22.62 14.27 0.65
CA PHE A 361 21.50 13.67 -0.05
C PHE A 361 20.67 12.87 0.95
N VAL A 362 19.37 12.85 0.75
CA VAL A 362 18.45 11.99 1.49
C VAL A 362 17.71 11.15 0.47
N VAL A 363 17.97 9.86 0.48
CA VAL A 363 17.24 8.87 -0.33
C VAL A 363 16.06 8.39 0.49
N ARG A 364 14.85 8.63 -0.01
CA ARG A 364 13.60 8.21 0.62
C ARG A 364 12.94 7.11 -0.18
N PRO A 365 12.74 5.93 0.39
CA PRO A 365 11.99 4.88 -0.29
C PRO A 365 10.56 5.37 -0.55
N GLN A 366 10.05 5.03 -1.72
CA GLN A 366 8.64 5.17 -2.05
C GLN A 366 8.09 3.75 -2.24
N ARG A 367 6.92 3.48 -1.65
CA ARG A 367 6.31 2.16 -1.74
C ARG A 367 4.96 2.25 -2.42
N ALA A 368 4.66 1.27 -3.26
CA ALA A 368 3.37 1.14 -3.90
C ALA A 368 2.25 0.83 -2.90
N ASN A 369 2.59 0.13 -1.81
CA ASN A 369 1.63 -0.15 -0.75
C ASN A 369 1.54 1.03 0.23
N GLN A 370 0.31 1.48 0.49
CA GLN A 370 0.07 2.54 1.47
C GLN A 370 0.18 2.02 2.89
N GLY A 371 0.88 2.77 3.73
CA GLY A 371 1.03 2.50 5.15
C GLY A 371 0.51 3.67 5.98
N LEU A 372 -0.24 3.38 7.03
CA LEU A 372 -0.67 4.36 8.02
C LEU A 372 0.27 4.32 9.23
N GLU A 373 0.69 5.49 9.71
CA GLU A 373 1.50 5.60 10.91
C GLU A 373 0.62 5.36 12.14
N ILE A 374 0.88 4.26 12.84
CA ILE A 374 0.11 3.80 14.01
C ILE A 374 0.80 4.10 15.33
N ALA A 375 2.10 4.40 15.31
CA ALA A 375 2.89 4.89 16.44
C ALA A 375 4.09 5.66 15.87
N GLU A 376 4.85 6.38 16.70
CA GLU A 376 5.98 7.19 16.27
C GLU A 376 7.01 6.37 15.48
N GLY A 377 7.07 6.61 14.16
CA GLY A 377 7.95 5.89 13.23
C GLY A 377 7.52 4.45 12.91
N GLU A 378 6.35 4.00 13.34
CA GLU A 378 5.81 2.68 13.09
C GLU A 378 4.62 2.74 12.11
N PHE A 379 4.78 2.08 10.96
CA PHE A 379 3.76 2.05 9.90
C PHE A 379 3.11 0.67 9.79
N LEU A 380 1.81 0.66 9.57
CA LEU A 380 1.04 -0.54 9.22
C LEU A 380 0.59 -0.43 7.77
N THR A 381 1.07 -1.35 6.93
CA THR A 381 0.66 -1.43 5.52
C THR A 381 -0.76 -1.95 5.41
N VAL A 382 -1.64 -1.17 4.82
CA VAL A 382 -3.09 -1.48 4.71
C VAL A 382 -3.47 -1.97 3.32
N THR A 383 -2.91 -1.38 2.25
CA THR A 383 -3.19 -1.81 0.88
C THR A 383 -2.35 -3.03 0.49
N ASN A 384 -2.84 -3.78 -0.47
CA ASN A 384 -2.15 -4.91 -1.07
C ASN A 384 -2.29 -4.84 -2.59
N ALA A 385 -1.26 -5.27 -3.32
CA ALA A 385 -1.34 -5.42 -4.77
C ALA A 385 -2.15 -6.69 -5.09
N GLY A 386 -3.24 -6.54 -5.83
CA GLY A 386 -4.12 -7.66 -6.17
C GLY A 386 -3.41 -8.76 -6.94
N LYS A 387 -2.44 -8.41 -7.80
CA LYS A 387 -1.66 -9.40 -8.57
C LYS A 387 -0.88 -10.38 -7.69
N ASP A 388 -0.49 -9.98 -6.47
CA ASP A 388 0.25 -10.83 -5.53
C ASP A 388 -0.68 -11.76 -4.71
N ILE A 389 -2.00 -11.49 -4.77
CA ILE A 389 -3.03 -12.27 -4.06
C ILE A 389 -3.85 -13.11 -5.03
N PHE A 390 -4.44 -12.47 -6.05
CA PHE A 390 -5.34 -13.10 -7.01
C PHE A 390 -4.63 -13.51 -8.30
N GLY A 391 -3.47 -12.92 -8.57
CA GLY A 391 -2.76 -13.12 -9.83
C GLY A 391 -3.36 -12.33 -10.98
N GLY A 392 -3.66 -13.00 -12.08
CA GLY A 392 -4.10 -12.43 -13.36
C GLY A 392 -2.95 -12.10 -14.29
N LEU A 393 -3.24 -11.34 -15.33
CA LEU A 393 -2.27 -10.82 -16.29
C LEU A 393 -1.96 -9.36 -15.94
N TYR A 394 -0.70 -8.96 -16.07
CA TYR A 394 -0.30 -7.56 -15.85
C TYR A 394 0.73 -7.13 -16.88
N THR A 395 0.79 -5.84 -17.16
CA THR A 395 1.79 -5.26 -18.04
C THR A 395 2.95 -4.74 -17.20
N PRO A 396 4.17 -5.35 -17.32
CA PRO A 396 5.33 -4.90 -16.57
C PRO A 396 5.78 -3.49 -16.99
N PRO A 397 6.52 -2.77 -16.11
CA PRO A 397 6.99 -1.41 -16.40
C PRO A 397 7.95 -1.28 -17.58
N ASP A 398 8.57 -2.39 -17.99
CA ASP A 398 9.50 -2.45 -19.13
C ASP A 398 8.80 -2.39 -20.49
N GLY A 399 7.45 -2.26 -20.51
CA GLY A 399 6.66 -2.12 -21.72
C GLY A 399 6.49 -3.40 -22.53
N ARG A 400 6.91 -4.55 -21.99
CA ARG A 400 6.52 -5.84 -22.54
C ARG A 400 4.99 -5.99 -22.38
N GLY A 401 4.34 -6.67 -23.28
CA GLY A 401 2.92 -6.91 -23.20
C GLY A 401 2.50 -7.70 -21.95
N PRO A 402 1.19 -7.96 -21.80
CA PRO A 402 0.70 -8.60 -20.58
C PRO A 402 1.32 -9.99 -20.38
N ILE A 403 1.79 -10.23 -19.17
CA ILE A 403 2.35 -11.52 -18.73
C ILE A 403 1.60 -12.00 -17.48
N ALA A 404 1.62 -13.31 -17.24
CA ALA A 404 1.01 -13.89 -16.05
C ALA A 404 1.75 -13.46 -14.78
N ALA A 405 1.01 -13.02 -13.77
CA ALA A 405 1.55 -12.77 -12.44
C ALA A 405 2.00 -14.08 -11.77
N MET A 406 2.79 -13.98 -10.71
CA MET A 406 3.30 -15.13 -9.94
C MET A 406 4.03 -16.17 -10.83
N ASP A 407 4.76 -15.69 -11.85
CA ASP A 407 5.50 -16.54 -12.81
C ASP A 407 4.63 -17.62 -13.47
N GLY A 408 3.32 -17.38 -13.63
CA GLY A 408 2.38 -18.35 -14.18
C GLY A 408 2.17 -19.59 -13.32
N SER A 409 2.50 -19.51 -12.03
CA SER A 409 2.31 -20.63 -11.10
C SER A 409 0.83 -20.90 -10.81
N ALA A 410 0.50 -22.10 -10.36
CA ALA A 410 -0.85 -22.49 -9.90
C ALA A 410 -1.39 -21.62 -8.73
N LYS A 411 -0.58 -20.74 -8.16
CA LYS A 411 -1.03 -19.73 -7.18
C LYS A 411 -1.77 -18.56 -7.82
N ASN A 412 -1.60 -18.36 -9.14
CA ASN A 412 -2.35 -17.37 -9.91
C ASN A 412 -3.80 -17.84 -10.07
N ILE A 413 -4.67 -17.31 -9.21
CA ILE A 413 -6.08 -17.74 -9.10
C ILE A 413 -6.81 -17.51 -10.40
N PHE A 414 -6.70 -16.31 -10.99
CA PHE A 414 -7.42 -15.95 -12.20
C PHE A 414 -6.98 -16.81 -13.40
N GLU A 415 -5.70 -17.05 -13.57
CA GLU A 415 -5.20 -17.91 -14.64
C GLU A 415 -5.68 -19.37 -14.46
N THR A 416 -5.60 -19.88 -13.22
CA THR A 416 -6.07 -21.23 -12.87
C THR A 416 -7.56 -21.42 -13.16
N VAL A 417 -8.40 -20.42 -12.81
CA VAL A 417 -9.84 -20.48 -13.04
C VAL A 417 -10.15 -20.33 -14.53
N SER A 418 -9.45 -19.44 -15.24
CA SER A 418 -9.60 -19.27 -16.68
C SER A 418 -9.22 -20.53 -17.46
N GLU A 419 -8.13 -21.21 -17.08
CA GLU A 419 -7.76 -22.51 -17.67
C GLU A 419 -8.80 -23.60 -17.35
N PHE A 420 -9.33 -23.61 -16.14
CA PHE A 420 -10.42 -24.53 -15.78
C PHE A 420 -11.66 -24.30 -16.64
N LEU A 421 -12.00 -23.05 -16.92
CA LEU A 421 -13.09 -22.70 -17.84
C LEU A 421 -12.85 -23.29 -19.24
N VAL A 422 -11.63 -23.16 -19.78
CA VAL A 422 -11.25 -23.78 -21.06
C VAL A 422 -11.52 -25.28 -21.06
N TRP A 423 -11.05 -26.00 -20.03
CA TRP A 423 -11.23 -27.45 -19.94
C TRP A 423 -12.70 -27.87 -19.79
N ALA A 424 -13.52 -27.06 -19.12
CA ALA A 424 -14.95 -27.30 -19.01
C ALA A 424 -15.65 -27.09 -20.36
N GLU A 425 -15.36 -26.01 -21.07
CA GLU A 425 -15.95 -25.70 -22.39
C GLU A 425 -15.54 -26.68 -23.48
N THR A 426 -14.30 -27.14 -23.45
CA THR A 426 -13.78 -28.14 -24.41
C THR A 426 -14.16 -29.59 -24.03
N GLY A 427 -14.71 -29.80 -22.84
CA GLY A 427 -15.15 -31.13 -22.38
C GLY A 427 -14.00 -32.08 -22.04
N VAL A 428 -12.75 -31.60 -21.85
CA VAL A 428 -11.56 -32.41 -21.60
C VAL A 428 -11.46 -32.78 -20.12
N GLN A 429 -11.74 -34.04 -19.79
CA GLN A 429 -11.69 -34.54 -18.41
C GLN A 429 -10.31 -34.42 -17.75
N ALA A 430 -9.24 -34.73 -18.47
CA ALA A 430 -7.88 -34.68 -17.91
C ALA A 430 -7.51 -33.24 -17.47
N GLY A 431 -7.95 -32.21 -18.19
CA GLY A 431 -7.77 -30.81 -17.82
C GLY A 431 -8.51 -30.45 -16.54
N SER A 432 -9.73 -31.00 -16.31
CA SER A 432 -10.46 -30.78 -15.04
C SER A 432 -9.76 -31.40 -13.84
N GLN A 433 -9.04 -32.51 -13.99
CA GLN A 433 -8.24 -33.13 -12.93
C GLN A 433 -7.02 -32.25 -12.57
N GLU A 434 -6.36 -31.70 -13.56
CA GLU A 434 -5.26 -30.76 -13.37
C GLU A 434 -5.74 -29.47 -12.71
N ALA A 435 -6.87 -28.92 -13.19
CA ALA A 435 -7.50 -27.74 -12.62
C ALA A 435 -7.82 -27.92 -11.12
N LEU A 436 -8.29 -29.10 -10.71
CA LEU A 436 -8.54 -29.40 -9.30
C LEU A 436 -7.25 -29.31 -8.44
N ALA A 437 -6.13 -29.82 -8.94
CA ALA A 437 -4.84 -29.73 -8.25
C ALA A 437 -4.36 -28.27 -8.16
N ASN A 438 -4.48 -27.52 -9.25
CA ASN A 438 -4.10 -26.12 -9.33
C ASN A 438 -4.99 -25.23 -8.43
N LEU A 439 -6.31 -25.46 -8.39
CA LEU A 439 -7.24 -24.76 -7.51
C LEU A 439 -6.96 -25.00 -6.01
N LYS A 440 -6.49 -26.19 -5.64
CA LYS A 440 -6.04 -26.46 -4.26
C LYS A 440 -4.81 -25.61 -3.91
N THR A 441 -3.83 -25.55 -4.81
CA THR A 441 -2.64 -24.70 -4.63
C THR A 441 -2.98 -23.21 -4.58
N ALA A 442 -3.91 -22.76 -5.43
CA ALA A 442 -4.42 -21.40 -5.42
C ALA A 442 -5.12 -21.04 -4.09
N SER A 443 -5.94 -21.95 -3.59
CA SER A 443 -6.63 -21.83 -2.30
C SER A 443 -5.64 -21.72 -1.12
N GLU A 444 -4.58 -22.54 -1.11
CA GLU A 444 -3.51 -22.45 -0.10
C GLU A 444 -2.77 -21.10 -0.16
N GLY A 445 -2.53 -20.58 -1.36
CA GLY A 445 -1.98 -19.25 -1.57
C GLY A 445 -2.86 -18.14 -0.98
N LEU A 446 -4.18 -18.20 -1.26
CA LEU A 446 -5.15 -17.26 -0.71
C LEU A 446 -5.25 -17.32 0.81
N LEU A 447 -5.26 -18.52 1.39
CA LEU A 447 -5.25 -18.71 2.85
C LEU A 447 -4.00 -18.11 3.51
N THR A 448 -2.84 -18.18 2.83
CA THR A 448 -1.61 -17.53 3.31
C THR A 448 -1.77 -16.01 3.33
N SER A 449 -2.37 -15.43 2.29
CA SER A 449 -2.65 -13.99 2.22
C SER A 449 -3.67 -13.57 3.28
N LEU A 450 -4.72 -14.38 3.49
CA LEU A 450 -5.72 -14.17 4.55
C LEU A 450 -5.07 -14.17 5.94
N ALA A 451 -4.20 -15.13 6.22
CA ALA A 451 -3.47 -15.19 7.49
C ALA A 451 -2.56 -13.97 7.71
N ALA A 452 -1.93 -13.46 6.63
CA ALA A 452 -1.12 -12.25 6.70
C ALA A 452 -1.95 -11.01 7.02
N VAL A 453 -3.14 -10.86 6.43
CA VAL A 453 -4.09 -9.78 6.71
C VAL A 453 -4.60 -9.88 8.14
N GLY A 454 -5.02 -11.06 8.60
CA GLY A 454 -5.45 -11.31 9.98
C GLY A 454 -4.37 -10.97 11.02
N GLY A 455 -3.10 -11.28 10.73
CA GLY A 455 -1.98 -10.87 11.58
C GLY A 455 -1.79 -9.35 11.67
N LYS A 456 -2.01 -8.63 10.56
CA LYS A 456 -2.00 -7.16 10.55
C LYS A 456 -3.17 -6.57 11.35
N GLU A 457 -4.36 -7.17 11.24
CA GLU A 457 -5.55 -6.76 11.99
C GLU A 457 -5.34 -6.93 13.51
N GLN A 458 -4.82 -8.07 13.95
CA GLN A 458 -4.48 -8.28 15.36
C GLN A 458 -3.45 -7.27 15.87
N ARG A 459 -2.46 -6.91 15.04
CA ARG A 459 -1.49 -5.87 15.40
C ARG A 459 -2.15 -4.50 15.55
N ALA A 460 -3.09 -4.14 14.68
CA ALA A 460 -3.85 -2.90 14.79
C ALA A 460 -4.67 -2.86 16.09
N GLU A 461 -5.38 -3.95 16.42
CA GLU A 461 -6.18 -4.07 17.64
C GLU A 461 -5.32 -3.98 18.91
N LEU A 462 -4.17 -4.65 18.94
CA LEU A 462 -3.21 -4.55 20.04
C LEU A 462 -2.72 -3.12 20.20
N ASN A 463 -2.39 -2.44 19.09
CA ASN A 463 -1.92 -1.06 19.12
C ASN A 463 -3.00 -0.09 19.66
N LEU A 464 -4.27 -0.28 19.28
CA LEU A 464 -5.39 0.51 19.84
C LEU A 464 -5.45 0.39 21.36
N ASN A 465 -5.37 -0.82 21.91
CA ASN A 465 -5.38 -1.04 23.36
C ASN A 465 -4.19 -0.33 24.06
N ILE A 466 -3.01 -0.33 23.43
CA ILE A 466 -1.82 0.36 23.94
C ILE A 466 -2.01 1.87 23.93
N LEU A 467 -2.55 2.42 22.82
CA LEU A 467 -2.80 3.85 22.67
C LEU A 467 -3.85 4.36 23.66
N GLU A 468 -4.96 3.62 23.82
CA GLU A 468 -6.00 3.94 24.80
C GLU A 468 -5.45 3.94 26.24
N GLY A 469 -4.68 2.92 26.61
CA GLY A 469 -4.02 2.86 27.92
C GLY A 469 -3.04 4.01 28.12
N SER A 470 -2.23 4.32 27.11
CA SER A 470 -1.29 5.45 27.15
C SER A 470 -1.99 6.80 27.27
N ARG A 471 -3.11 6.98 26.55
CA ARG A 471 -3.93 8.21 26.65
C ARG A 471 -4.48 8.38 28.06
N PHE A 472 -5.06 7.32 28.62
CA PHE A 472 -5.59 7.33 29.99
C PHE A 472 -4.52 7.71 31.02
N ASP A 473 -3.32 7.12 30.93
CA ASP A 473 -2.20 7.43 31.82
C ASP A 473 -1.73 8.89 31.70
N MET A 474 -1.73 9.43 30.47
CA MET A 474 -1.36 10.84 30.24
C MET A 474 -2.44 11.80 30.76
N GLU A 475 -3.70 11.50 30.57
CA GLU A 475 -4.84 12.26 31.09
C GLU A 475 -4.83 12.29 32.63
N ASP A 476 -4.62 11.14 33.29
CA ASP A 476 -4.53 11.05 34.76
C ASP A 476 -3.36 11.88 35.31
N ARG A 477 -2.18 11.78 34.69
CA ARG A 477 -1.01 12.59 35.08
C ARG A 477 -1.23 14.09 34.83
N MET A 478 -1.89 14.45 33.76
CA MET A 478 -2.23 15.83 33.45
C MET A 478 -3.26 16.37 34.47
N SER A 479 -4.32 15.60 34.77
CA SER A 479 -5.34 15.92 35.77
C SER A 479 -4.73 16.15 37.15
N THR A 480 -3.78 15.29 37.58
CA THR A 480 -3.06 15.46 38.86
C THR A 480 -2.34 16.82 38.97
N ILE A 481 -1.91 17.41 37.85
CA ILE A 481 -1.20 18.70 37.82
C ILE A 481 -2.18 19.87 37.65
N GLU A 482 -3.15 19.71 36.72
CA GLU A 482 -3.99 20.80 36.23
C GLU A 482 -5.27 20.96 37.05
N ASP A 483 -5.88 19.85 37.52
CA ASP A 483 -7.20 19.90 38.13
C ASP A 483 -7.12 20.31 39.62
N VAL A 484 -8.19 20.93 40.09
CA VAL A 484 -8.32 21.38 41.47
C VAL A 484 -9.13 20.39 42.31
N ASP A 485 -8.72 20.14 43.56
CA ASP A 485 -9.56 19.45 44.51
C ASP A 485 -10.77 20.35 44.85
N LEU A 486 -11.96 19.95 44.32
CA LEU A 486 -13.18 20.68 44.50
C LEU A 486 -13.57 20.83 45.96
N THR A 487 -13.25 19.86 46.84
CA THR A 487 -13.61 19.88 48.24
C THR A 487 -12.81 20.95 48.98
N GLU A 488 -11.49 20.98 48.73
CA GLU A 488 -10.58 22.00 49.24
C GLU A 488 -10.95 23.38 48.69
N LEU A 489 -11.22 23.49 47.38
CA LEU A 489 -11.57 24.75 46.74
C LEU A 489 -12.83 25.37 47.29
N VAL A 490 -13.92 24.59 47.45
CA VAL A 490 -15.22 25.10 47.99
C VAL A 490 -15.02 25.61 49.40
N THR A 491 -14.24 24.88 50.25
CA THR A 491 -13.90 25.29 51.61
C THR A 491 -13.10 26.59 51.61
N LYS A 492 -12.10 26.71 50.76
CA LYS A 492 -11.29 27.92 50.57
C LYS A 492 -12.11 29.12 50.06
N LEU A 493 -12.98 28.88 49.10
CA LEU A 493 -13.86 29.90 48.53
C LEU A 493 -14.83 30.46 49.62
N ALA A 494 -15.45 29.59 50.43
CA ALA A 494 -16.28 30.00 51.54
C ALA A 494 -15.52 30.82 52.58
N GLN A 495 -14.30 30.41 52.94
CA GLN A 495 -13.41 31.17 53.87
C GLN A 495 -13.06 32.55 53.29
N GLN A 496 -12.70 32.62 52.02
CA GLN A 496 -12.35 33.90 51.35
C GLN A 496 -13.55 34.82 51.22
N GLN A 497 -14.74 34.27 50.94
CA GLN A 497 -15.98 35.06 50.93
C GLN A 497 -16.27 35.67 52.29
N MET A 498 -16.15 34.91 53.40
CA MET A 498 -16.32 35.41 54.74
C MET A 498 -15.26 36.47 55.08
N ALA A 499 -13.99 36.23 54.71
CA ALA A 499 -12.91 37.17 54.91
C ALA A 499 -13.16 38.49 54.16
N TYR A 500 -13.60 38.43 52.90
CA TYR A 500 -13.93 39.60 52.09
C TYR A 500 -15.08 40.40 52.71
N GLN A 501 -16.17 39.73 53.16
CA GLN A 501 -17.29 40.36 53.84
C GLN A 501 -16.86 41.06 55.15
N SER A 502 -15.97 40.39 55.96
CA SER A 502 -15.43 40.98 57.18
C SER A 502 -14.59 42.24 56.92
N VAL A 503 -13.79 42.21 55.83
CA VAL A 503 -12.98 43.38 55.42
C VAL A 503 -13.92 44.52 54.98
N LEU A 504 -15.00 44.25 54.23
CA LEU A 504 -15.98 45.24 53.83
C LEU A 504 -16.69 45.87 55.05
N GLN A 505 -17.11 45.07 56.05
CA GLN A 505 -17.72 45.56 57.29
C GLN A 505 -16.73 46.43 58.08
N SER A 506 -15.45 45.99 58.23
CA SER A 506 -14.42 46.79 58.88
C SER A 506 -14.15 48.11 58.14
N SER A 507 -14.25 48.12 56.78
CA SER A 507 -14.16 49.34 55.97
C SER A 507 -15.24 50.32 56.31
N SER A 508 -16.47 49.84 56.40
CA SER A 508 -17.65 50.65 56.74
C SER A 508 -17.50 51.31 58.14
N MET A 509 -17.01 50.53 59.15
CA MET A 509 -16.76 51.05 60.49
C MET A 509 -15.67 52.14 60.50
N ILE A 510 -14.55 51.89 59.77
CA ILE A 510 -13.44 52.86 59.68
C ILE A 510 -13.90 54.16 58.99
N MET A 511 -14.72 54.06 57.94
CA MET A 511 -15.29 55.25 57.28
C MET A 511 -16.23 56.03 58.21
N GLN A 512 -17.06 55.34 59.01
CA GLN A 512 -17.94 55.98 60.00
C GLN A 512 -17.19 56.71 61.10
N LEU A 513 -16.11 56.10 61.61
CA LEU A 513 -15.24 56.72 62.61
C LEU A 513 -14.51 57.95 62.08
N ASN A 514 -14.12 57.97 60.80
CA ASN A 514 -13.50 59.13 60.17
C ASN A 514 -14.47 60.28 59.95
N LEU A 515 -15.73 60.00 59.59
CA LEU A 515 -16.79 61.04 59.43
C LEU A 515 -17.16 61.68 60.76
N MET A 516 -17.25 60.85 61.84
CA MET A 516 -17.57 61.42 63.21
C MET A 516 -16.42 62.23 63.80
N SER A 517 -15.18 62.10 63.35
CA SER A 517 -14.01 62.89 63.77
C SER A 517 -13.87 64.20 62.97
N PHE A 518 -14.71 64.44 61.94
CA PHE A 518 -14.71 65.63 61.09
C PHE A 518 -15.92 66.54 61.34
N LEU A 519 -16.96 66.04 62.02
CA LEU A 519 -18.08 66.81 62.58
C LEU A 519 -17.77 67.24 64.02
#